data_60d3c301b20c946050465515b24c0bbf
#
_entry.id   60d3c301b20c946050465515b24c0bbf
#
_cell.length_a   1.000
_cell.length_b   1.000
_cell.length_c   1.000
_cell.angle_alpha   90.00
_cell.angle_beta   90.00
_cell.angle_gamma   90.00
#
_symmetry.space_group_name_H-M   'P 1'
#
loop_
_entity.id
_entity.type
_entity.pdbx_description
1 polymer ?
#
loop_
_entity_poly.entity_id
_entity_poly.type
_entity_poly.pdbx_seq_one_letter_code
_entity_poly.pdbx_strand_id
1 'polypeptide(L)'
;MRLEAPIPVKGGLRANVRFYCPRCWRDFAKNATICPHCGLDIREFWKSRDYAGKLIIALEHPEKETPIRAAWLLGQLKDSRAVPSLIDLVEKTDDVYIARAAVQALGKIGTPEARQFLVTLGKHQAKMVRDEVQQILSGRTRARLSSEQRKEQA
;
A
#
# COMPACT_ATOMS: atom_id res chain seq x y z
N MET A 1 22.81 16.90 21.36
CA MET A 1 22.84 16.29 19.99
C MET A 1 22.51 17.37 18.98
N ARG A 2 23.49 17.76 18.18
CA ARG A 2 23.28 18.75 17.11
C ARG A 2 22.61 18.03 15.96
N LEU A 3 21.42 18.48 15.58
CA LEU A 3 20.76 18.07 14.35
C LEU A 3 21.56 18.68 13.19
N GLU A 4 22.29 17.86 12.46
CA GLU A 4 22.99 18.30 11.25
C GLU A 4 22.00 18.85 10.24
N ALA A 5 22.29 20.02 9.72
CA ALA A 5 21.53 20.67 8.67
C ALA A 5 21.59 19.79 7.39
N PRO A 6 20.51 19.74 6.59
CA PRO A 6 20.50 18.97 5.35
C PRO A 6 21.57 19.49 4.39
N ILE A 7 22.36 18.56 3.84
CA ILE A 7 23.43 18.82 2.88
C ILE A 7 22.85 19.56 1.67
N PRO A 8 23.39 20.76 1.29
CA PRO A 8 22.92 21.45 0.10
C PRO A 8 23.40 20.71 -1.15
N VAL A 9 22.50 20.09 -1.89
CA VAL A 9 22.78 19.56 -3.23
C VAL A 9 22.98 20.72 -4.21
N LYS A 10 24.23 20.97 -4.57
CA LYS A 10 24.60 21.95 -5.60
C LYS A 10 24.25 21.39 -6.99
N GLY A 11 23.38 22.10 -7.70
CA GLY A 11 23.28 22.12 -9.16
C GLY A 11 22.66 20.91 -9.82
N GLY A 12 21.47 21.07 -10.36
CA GLY A 12 20.84 20.21 -11.34
C GLY A 12 19.34 20.08 -11.06
N LEU A 13 18.53 20.44 -12.08
CA LEU A 13 17.09 20.24 -12.17
C LEU A 13 16.36 20.50 -10.83
N ARG A 14 15.80 21.67 -10.68
CA ARG A 14 14.80 21.92 -9.63
C ARG A 14 13.62 21.02 -9.95
N ALA A 15 13.71 19.77 -9.52
CA ALA A 15 12.53 18.94 -9.38
C ALA A 15 11.53 19.78 -8.56
N ASN A 16 10.37 20.07 -9.12
CA ASN A 16 9.29 20.70 -8.39
C ASN A 16 8.85 19.71 -7.31
N VAL A 17 9.55 19.71 -6.18
CA VAL A 17 9.20 18.86 -5.04
C VAL A 17 7.85 19.35 -4.55
N ARG A 18 6.86 18.50 -4.66
CA ARG A 18 5.53 18.73 -4.12
C ARG A 18 5.38 17.99 -2.81
N PHE A 19 4.78 18.64 -1.85
CA PHE A 19 4.41 18.05 -0.55
C PHE A 19 2.90 17.86 -0.54
N TYR A 20 2.44 16.78 0.02
CA TYR A 20 1.02 16.47 0.14
C TYR A 20 0.60 16.39 1.60
N CYS A 21 -0.58 16.93 1.90
CA CYS A 21 -1.17 16.80 3.22
C CYS A 21 -1.78 15.40 3.40
N PRO A 22 -1.43 14.65 4.45
CA PRO A 22 -1.95 13.29 4.65
C PRO A 22 -3.44 13.21 5.03
N ARG A 23 -4.11 14.34 5.19
CA ARG A 23 -5.55 14.41 5.49
C ARG A 23 -6.38 14.85 4.29
N CYS A 24 -5.97 15.92 3.60
CA CYS A 24 -6.76 16.49 2.51
C CYS A 24 -6.16 16.25 1.12
N TRP A 25 -5.00 15.65 1.05
CA TRP A 25 -4.24 15.29 -0.15
C TRP A 25 -3.96 16.44 -1.12
N ARG A 26 -4.19 17.70 -0.67
CA ARG A 26 -3.78 18.87 -1.46
C ARG A 26 -2.28 19.07 -1.37
N ASP A 27 -1.71 19.42 -2.50
CA ASP A 27 -0.28 19.69 -2.63
C ASP A 27 0.09 21.13 -2.27
N PHE A 28 1.35 21.32 -1.92
CA PHE A 28 1.94 22.64 -1.67
C PHE A 28 3.43 22.63 -1.98
N ALA A 29 3.96 23.81 -2.40
CA ALA A 29 5.32 23.93 -2.92
C ALA A 29 6.40 24.04 -1.84
N LYS A 30 6.07 24.34 -0.59
CA LYS A 30 7.01 24.53 0.52
C LYS A 30 6.76 23.54 1.62
N ASN A 31 7.82 22.96 2.18
CA ASN A 31 7.69 22.10 3.36
C ASN A 31 7.08 22.91 4.52
N ALA A 32 5.85 22.57 4.89
CA ALA A 32 5.09 23.22 5.94
C ALA A 32 4.81 22.27 7.10
N THR A 33 4.92 22.76 8.32
CA THR A 33 4.55 21.99 9.52
C THR A 33 3.03 21.89 9.65
N ILE A 34 2.33 22.98 9.32
CA ILE A 34 0.86 23.06 9.33
C ILE A 34 0.36 23.10 7.89
N CYS A 35 -0.61 22.26 7.55
CA CYS A 35 -1.21 22.26 6.22
C CYS A 35 -1.89 23.61 5.93
N PRO A 36 -1.54 24.30 4.83
CA PRO A 36 -2.13 25.58 4.50
C PRO A 36 -3.60 25.49 4.07
N HIS A 37 -4.11 24.29 3.79
CA HIS A 37 -5.47 24.06 3.29
C HIS A 37 -6.44 23.60 4.37
N CYS A 38 -6.00 22.73 5.28
CA CYS A 38 -6.91 22.13 6.29
C CYS A 38 -6.45 22.31 7.74
N GLY A 39 -5.32 23.00 7.97
CA GLY A 39 -4.82 23.30 9.31
C GLY A 39 -4.24 22.11 10.08
N LEU A 40 -4.05 20.96 9.44
CA LEU A 40 -3.45 19.79 10.09
C LEU A 40 -2.00 20.07 10.48
N ASP A 41 -1.61 19.76 11.72
CA ASP A 41 -0.20 19.62 12.08
C ASP A 41 0.35 18.32 11.48
N ILE A 42 1.09 18.47 10.38
CA ILE A 42 1.61 17.34 9.58
C ILE A 42 2.72 16.62 10.34
N ARG A 43 3.54 17.36 11.11
CA ARG A 43 4.63 16.77 11.87
C ARG A 43 4.10 15.87 12.98
N GLU A 44 3.16 16.37 13.78
CA GLU A 44 2.56 15.60 14.86
C GLU A 44 1.73 14.43 14.34
N PHE A 45 1.03 14.64 13.23
CA PHE A 45 0.30 13.57 12.54
C PHE A 45 1.19 12.38 12.16
N TRP A 46 2.37 12.62 11.60
CA TRP A 46 3.30 11.56 11.24
C TRP A 46 4.05 10.96 12.42
N LYS A 47 4.33 11.77 13.45
CA LYS A 47 5.02 11.33 14.66
C LYS A 47 4.19 10.35 15.48
N SER A 48 2.87 10.52 15.50
CA SER A 48 1.95 9.68 16.26
C SER A 48 1.69 8.30 15.62
N ARG A 49 2.28 8.01 14.45
CA ARG A 49 2.04 6.77 13.68
C ARG A 49 3.29 5.93 13.53
N ASP A 50 3.11 4.61 13.66
CA ASP A 50 4.15 3.65 13.32
C ASP A 50 4.36 3.55 11.79
N TYR A 51 5.35 2.77 11.37
CA TYR A 51 5.71 2.64 9.96
C TYR A 51 4.56 2.08 9.11
N ALA A 52 3.90 1.02 9.57
CA ALA A 52 2.77 0.44 8.87
C ALA A 52 1.58 1.39 8.78
N GLY A 53 1.27 2.12 9.85
CA GLY A 53 0.24 3.17 9.85
C GLY A 53 0.50 4.28 8.82
N LYS A 54 1.77 4.67 8.63
CA LYS A 54 2.16 5.62 7.57
C LYS A 54 1.94 5.07 6.18
N LEU A 55 2.26 3.79 5.96
CA LEU A 55 2.04 3.12 4.68
C LEU A 55 0.54 2.95 4.36
N ILE A 56 -0.28 2.65 5.37
CA ILE A 56 -1.74 2.55 5.20
C ILE A 56 -2.31 3.89 4.70
N ILE A 57 -1.87 5.01 5.27
CA ILE A 57 -2.28 6.35 4.79
C ILE A 57 -1.75 6.61 3.37
N ALA A 58 -0.54 6.17 3.04
CA ALA A 58 0.06 6.35 1.72
C ALA A 58 -0.68 5.59 0.61
N LEU A 59 -1.58 4.65 0.92
CA LEU A 59 -2.46 4.01 -0.06
C LEU A 59 -3.42 4.99 -0.75
N GLU A 60 -3.76 6.09 -0.10
CA GLU A 60 -4.64 7.14 -0.64
C GLU A 60 -3.87 8.27 -1.35
N HIS A 61 -2.55 8.13 -1.51
CA HIS A 61 -1.73 9.19 -2.09
C HIS A 61 -2.08 9.43 -3.57
N PRO A 62 -2.19 10.70 -4.02
CA PRO A 62 -2.59 11.04 -5.40
C PRO A 62 -1.55 10.66 -6.45
N GLU A 63 -0.28 10.57 -6.10
CA GLU A 63 0.79 10.09 -6.98
C GLU A 63 0.72 8.57 -7.10
N LYS A 64 0.35 8.06 -8.27
CA LYS A 64 0.03 6.64 -8.53
C LYS A 64 1.10 5.64 -8.10
N GLU A 65 2.37 6.00 -8.16
CA GLU A 65 3.47 5.14 -7.74
C GLU A 65 3.51 4.92 -6.22
N THR A 66 3.02 5.88 -5.45
CA THR A 66 3.06 5.82 -3.98
C THR A 66 2.15 4.72 -3.42
N PRO A 67 0.85 4.63 -3.79
CA PRO A 67 0.00 3.52 -3.33
C PRO A 67 0.49 2.15 -3.80
N ILE A 68 1.08 2.03 -5.00
CA ILE A 68 1.67 0.77 -5.48
C ILE A 68 2.80 0.33 -4.56
N ARG A 69 3.73 1.23 -4.22
CA ARG A 69 4.85 0.94 -3.32
C ARG A 69 4.39 0.66 -1.89
N ALA A 70 3.43 1.44 -1.39
CA ALA A 70 2.85 1.26 -0.06
C ALA A 70 2.18 -0.12 0.06
N ALA A 71 1.36 -0.51 -0.91
CA ALA A 71 0.73 -1.83 -0.95
C ALA A 71 1.77 -2.96 -0.96
N TRP A 72 2.82 -2.84 -1.80
CA TRP A 72 3.90 -3.83 -1.84
C TRP A 72 4.58 -3.99 -0.48
N LEU A 73 4.95 -2.88 0.18
CA LEU A 73 5.59 -2.89 1.50
C LEU A 73 4.68 -3.50 2.57
N LEU A 74 3.38 -3.13 2.60
CA LEU A 74 2.40 -3.70 3.53
C LEU A 74 2.24 -5.21 3.34
N GLY A 75 2.28 -5.68 2.09
CA GLY A 75 2.29 -7.11 1.78
C GLY A 75 3.55 -7.82 2.30
N GLN A 76 4.74 -7.19 2.25
CA GLN A 76 5.98 -7.75 2.80
C GLN A 76 5.94 -7.79 4.34
N LEU A 77 5.42 -6.74 4.97
CA LEU A 77 5.24 -6.67 6.43
C LEU A 77 4.19 -7.66 6.94
N LYS A 78 3.28 -8.12 6.08
CA LYS A 78 2.12 -8.96 6.42
C LYS A 78 1.26 -8.35 7.54
N ASP A 79 1.15 -7.02 7.58
CA ASP A 79 0.39 -6.32 8.59
C ASP A 79 -1.11 -6.41 8.30
N SER A 80 -1.84 -7.14 9.15
CA SER A 80 -3.28 -7.37 8.99
C SER A 80 -4.13 -6.10 9.09
N ARG A 81 -3.62 -5.04 9.73
CA ARG A 81 -4.32 -3.75 9.84
C ARG A 81 -4.51 -3.07 8.47
N ALA A 82 -3.70 -3.45 7.48
CA ALA A 82 -3.81 -2.90 6.13
C ALA A 82 -4.95 -3.51 5.31
N VAL A 83 -5.52 -4.64 5.72
CA VAL A 83 -6.50 -5.38 4.92
C VAL A 83 -7.72 -4.53 4.54
N PRO A 84 -8.40 -3.82 5.47
CA PRO A 84 -9.54 -3.00 5.11
C PRO A 84 -9.20 -1.90 4.09
N SER A 85 -8.06 -1.21 4.29
CA SER A 85 -7.63 -0.14 3.37
C SER A 85 -7.19 -0.66 2.00
N LEU A 86 -6.62 -1.86 1.93
CA LEU A 86 -6.28 -2.50 0.66
C LEU A 86 -7.53 -2.96 -0.10
N ILE A 87 -8.55 -3.45 0.59
CA ILE A 87 -9.85 -3.79 0.01
C ILE A 87 -10.49 -2.53 -0.58
N ASP A 88 -10.58 -1.48 0.22
CA ASP A 88 -11.13 -0.19 -0.19
C ASP A 88 -10.39 0.41 -1.40
N LEU A 89 -9.07 0.28 -1.44
CA LEU A 89 -8.25 0.70 -2.57
C LEU A 89 -8.61 -0.06 -3.86
N VAL A 90 -8.82 -1.39 -3.80
CA VAL A 90 -9.22 -2.18 -4.98
C VAL A 90 -10.60 -1.76 -5.47
N GLU A 91 -11.53 -1.50 -4.56
CA GLU A 91 -12.92 -1.14 -4.91
C GLU A 91 -13.05 0.27 -5.51
N LYS A 92 -12.19 1.20 -5.09
CA LYS A 92 -12.25 2.61 -5.51
C LYS A 92 -11.37 2.96 -6.71
N THR A 93 -10.33 2.18 -6.99
CA THR A 93 -9.40 2.53 -8.05
C THR A 93 -9.82 2.03 -9.42
N ASP A 94 -9.74 2.91 -10.42
CA ASP A 94 -9.86 2.54 -11.82
C ASP A 94 -8.50 2.13 -12.43
N ASP A 95 -7.41 2.31 -11.69
CA ASP A 95 -6.06 1.99 -12.14
C ASP A 95 -5.75 0.50 -11.87
N VAL A 96 -5.65 -0.27 -12.95
CA VAL A 96 -5.43 -1.72 -12.90
C VAL A 96 -4.10 -2.11 -12.23
N TYR A 97 -3.08 -1.25 -12.28
CA TYR A 97 -1.78 -1.51 -11.64
C TYR A 97 -1.86 -1.31 -10.12
N ILE A 98 -2.59 -0.29 -9.68
CA ILE A 98 -2.87 -0.06 -8.26
C ILE A 98 -3.70 -1.23 -7.70
N ALA A 99 -4.78 -1.60 -8.38
CA ALA A 99 -5.63 -2.73 -8.00
C ALA A 99 -4.81 -4.03 -7.89
N ARG A 100 -3.97 -4.32 -8.88
CA ARG A 100 -3.10 -5.50 -8.88
C ARG A 100 -2.13 -5.49 -7.70
N ALA A 101 -1.49 -4.36 -7.40
CA ALA A 101 -0.55 -4.25 -6.27
C ALA A 101 -1.26 -4.51 -4.93
N ALA A 102 -2.48 -3.98 -4.76
CA ALA A 102 -3.29 -4.22 -3.56
C ALA A 102 -3.71 -5.70 -3.44
N VAL A 103 -4.11 -6.34 -4.55
CA VAL A 103 -4.43 -7.78 -4.61
C VAL A 103 -3.22 -8.64 -4.23
N GLN A 104 -2.03 -8.32 -4.71
CA GLN A 104 -0.79 -9.00 -4.32
C GLN A 104 -0.51 -8.85 -2.82
N ALA A 105 -0.70 -7.66 -2.27
CA ALA A 105 -0.54 -7.41 -0.84
C ALA A 105 -1.53 -8.23 -0.01
N LEU A 106 -2.82 -8.21 -0.35
CA LEU A 106 -3.85 -9.04 0.28
C LEU A 106 -3.49 -10.53 0.22
N GLY A 107 -2.99 -10.98 -0.93
CA GLY A 107 -2.49 -12.33 -1.12
C GLY A 107 -1.38 -12.70 -0.14
N LYS A 108 -0.39 -11.83 0.07
CA LYS A 108 0.73 -12.06 0.98
C LYS A 108 0.34 -11.99 2.45
N ILE A 109 -0.53 -11.04 2.84
CA ILE A 109 -1.06 -10.90 4.20
C ILE A 109 -1.85 -12.14 4.57
N GLY A 110 -2.79 -12.56 3.73
CA GLY A 110 -3.43 -13.86 3.80
C GLY A 110 -4.39 -14.08 4.96
N THR A 111 -4.97 -13.03 5.56
CA THR A 111 -6.04 -13.16 6.56
C THR A 111 -7.29 -13.83 5.96
N PRO A 112 -8.18 -14.42 6.77
CA PRO A 112 -9.46 -14.96 6.29
C PRO A 112 -10.28 -13.94 5.51
N GLU A 113 -10.35 -12.71 5.98
CA GLU A 113 -11.03 -11.59 5.33
C GLU A 113 -10.42 -11.28 3.94
N ALA A 114 -9.09 -11.15 3.86
CA ALA A 114 -8.39 -10.93 2.60
C ALA A 114 -8.66 -12.06 1.59
N ARG A 115 -8.68 -13.31 2.06
CA ARG A 115 -8.98 -14.47 1.20
C ARG A 115 -10.40 -14.46 0.68
N GLN A 116 -11.36 -14.17 1.54
CA GLN A 116 -12.77 -14.08 1.15
C GLN A 116 -12.96 -13.00 0.08
N PHE A 117 -12.35 -11.83 0.26
CA PHE A 117 -12.39 -10.77 -0.72
C PHE A 117 -11.74 -11.17 -2.06
N LEU A 118 -10.57 -11.81 -2.03
CA LEU A 118 -9.90 -12.29 -3.25
C LEU A 118 -10.78 -13.25 -4.06
N VAL A 119 -11.57 -14.10 -3.41
CA VAL A 119 -12.51 -15.00 -4.10
C VAL A 119 -13.58 -14.19 -4.89
N THR A 120 -14.09 -13.09 -4.32
CA THR A 120 -15.07 -12.23 -5.02
C THR A 120 -14.49 -11.59 -6.27
N LEU A 121 -13.19 -11.30 -6.27
CA LEU A 121 -12.49 -10.68 -7.41
C LEU A 121 -12.25 -11.62 -8.60
N GLY A 122 -12.57 -12.89 -8.49
CA GLY A 122 -12.51 -13.84 -9.62
C GLY A 122 -13.37 -13.43 -10.82
N LYS A 123 -14.34 -12.54 -10.62
CA LYS A 123 -15.21 -11.94 -11.65
C LYS A 123 -14.89 -10.47 -11.96
N HIS A 124 -13.76 -9.96 -11.50
CA HIS A 124 -13.37 -8.58 -11.73
C HIS A 124 -13.28 -8.26 -13.23
N GLN A 125 -13.69 -7.03 -13.63
CA GLN A 125 -13.70 -6.62 -15.04
C GLN A 125 -12.31 -6.65 -15.71
N ALA A 126 -11.26 -6.27 -14.99
CA ALA A 126 -9.88 -6.26 -15.51
C ALA A 126 -9.28 -7.66 -15.49
N LYS A 127 -8.86 -8.15 -16.67
CA LYS A 127 -8.21 -9.47 -16.83
C LYS A 127 -6.96 -9.61 -15.96
N MET A 128 -6.11 -8.57 -15.89
CA MET A 128 -4.89 -8.59 -15.11
C MET A 128 -5.14 -8.85 -13.61
N VAL A 129 -6.22 -8.29 -13.06
CA VAL A 129 -6.62 -8.53 -11.67
C VAL A 129 -7.10 -9.97 -11.47
N ARG A 130 -7.94 -10.49 -12.39
CA ARG A 130 -8.40 -11.89 -12.33
C ARG A 130 -7.25 -12.89 -12.40
N ASP A 131 -6.31 -12.68 -13.31
CA ASP A 131 -5.14 -13.55 -13.47
C ASP A 131 -4.28 -13.56 -12.20
N GLU A 132 -4.07 -12.41 -11.58
CA GLU A 132 -3.32 -12.30 -10.31
C GLU A 132 -4.04 -13.03 -9.17
N VAL A 133 -5.35 -12.85 -9.03
CA VAL A 133 -6.18 -13.56 -8.04
C VAL A 133 -6.08 -15.07 -8.25
N GLN A 134 -6.19 -15.54 -9.49
CA GLN A 134 -6.10 -16.97 -9.80
C GLN A 134 -4.72 -17.54 -9.45
N GLN A 135 -3.64 -16.83 -9.71
CA GLN A 135 -2.29 -17.24 -9.32
C GLN A 135 -2.14 -17.35 -7.79
N ILE A 136 -2.66 -16.37 -7.06
CA ILE A 136 -2.60 -16.36 -5.60
C ILE A 136 -3.39 -17.54 -5.00
N LEU A 137 -4.60 -17.78 -5.50
CA LEU A 137 -5.47 -18.84 -4.99
C LEU A 137 -4.93 -20.24 -5.36
N SER A 138 -4.45 -20.45 -6.60
CA SER A 138 -3.87 -21.71 -7.05
C SER A 138 -2.51 -22.02 -6.40
N GLY A 139 -1.66 -21.04 -6.21
CA GLY A 139 -0.37 -21.20 -5.53
C GLY A 139 -0.52 -21.70 -4.10
N ARG A 140 -1.57 -21.29 -3.40
CA ARG A 140 -1.90 -21.76 -2.05
C ARG A 140 -2.45 -23.17 -2.01
N THR A 141 -3.24 -23.53 -3.01
CA THR A 141 -3.75 -24.91 -3.16
C THR A 141 -2.58 -25.88 -3.34
N ARG A 142 -1.59 -25.55 -4.18
CA ARG A 142 -0.36 -26.37 -4.35
C ARG A 142 0.45 -26.51 -3.07
N ALA A 143 0.67 -25.41 -2.33
CA ALA A 143 1.43 -25.43 -1.09
C ALA A 143 0.74 -26.28 0.00
N ARG A 144 -0.59 -26.28 0.03
CA ARG A 144 -1.39 -27.08 0.98
C ARG A 144 -1.30 -28.57 0.66
N LEU A 145 -1.49 -28.96 -0.60
CA LEU A 145 -1.36 -30.33 -1.05
C LEU A 145 0.04 -30.91 -0.82
N SER A 146 1.09 -30.13 -1.07
CA SER A 146 2.48 -30.56 -0.82
C SER A 146 2.82 -30.71 0.67
N SER A 147 2.15 -29.97 1.56
CA SER A 147 2.32 -30.10 3.02
C SER A 147 1.57 -31.30 3.59
N GLU A 148 0.41 -31.67 3.02
CA GLU A 148 -0.36 -32.84 3.39
C GLU A 148 0.34 -34.12 2.95
N GLN A 149 0.87 -34.16 1.73
CA GLN A 149 1.65 -35.30 1.21
C GLN A 149 2.93 -35.58 2.02
N ARG A 150 3.60 -34.53 2.55
CA ARG A 150 4.76 -34.70 3.42
C ARG A 150 4.39 -35.28 4.81
N LYS A 151 3.17 -35.05 5.29
CA LYS A 151 2.71 -35.60 6.57
C LYS A 151 2.29 -37.06 6.47
N GLU A 152 1.85 -37.52 5.28
CA GLU A 152 1.50 -38.94 5.04
C GLU A 152 2.73 -39.83 4.81
N GLN A 153 3.91 -39.23 4.50
CA GLN A 153 5.16 -39.96 4.28
C GLN A 153 6.10 -39.96 5.49
N ALA A 154 5.70 -39.35 6.61
CA ALA A 154 6.45 -39.33 7.87
C ALA A 154 5.81 -40.22 8.92
#